data_dd58f126a8d63108dd6e693fa228df2f
#
_entry.id   dd58f126a8d63108dd6e693fa228df2f
#
_cell.length_a   1.000
_cell.length_b   1.000
_cell.length_c   1.000
_cell.angle_alpha   90.00
_cell.angle_beta   90.00
_cell.angle_gamma   90.00
#
_symmetry.space_group_name_H-M   'P 1'
#
loop_
_entity.id
_entity.type
_entity.pdbx_description
1 polymer ?
#
loop_
_entity_poly.entity_id
_entity_poly.type
_entity_poly.pdbx_seq_one_letter_code
_entity_poly.pdbx_strand_id
1 'polypeptide(L)'
;MTKIKLCGMKRAVDIQAANRLRPDFVGFVFAPKSKRFITPEQAAGLKAILDPEITAVGVFVNETPEAVADLLNSGVIDIAQLHGTEDEDYLSELRKLTDKPLIKAFRIRSKDDLDAAEKSSADFVLLDAGAGGGKTFDWDLLDNFSRPCFLAGGLGPENVREAIERCHPYAVDVSSGIETDGFKDEVKMEAFVKNVKIVK
;
A
#
# COMPACT_ATOMS: atom_id res chain seq x y z
N MET A 1 -7.66 -13.05 -9.45
CA MET A 1 -8.47 -11.91 -8.91
C MET A 1 -7.50 -10.93 -8.30
N THR A 2 -7.61 -9.66 -8.66
CA THR A 2 -6.76 -8.59 -8.10
C THR A 2 -7.02 -8.41 -6.62
N LYS A 3 -5.96 -8.29 -5.83
CA LYS A 3 -6.02 -8.09 -4.38
C LYS A 3 -6.29 -6.63 -4.03
N ILE A 4 -6.75 -6.38 -2.80
CA ILE A 4 -7.18 -5.06 -2.31
C ILE A 4 -6.34 -4.65 -1.11
N LYS A 5 -5.74 -3.46 -1.18
CA LYS A 5 -5.11 -2.79 -0.05
C LYS A 5 -5.83 -1.48 0.28
N LEU A 6 -6.34 -1.38 1.51
CA LEU A 6 -6.94 -0.16 2.05
C LEU A 6 -5.91 0.51 2.97
N CYS A 7 -5.33 1.63 2.53
CA CYS A 7 -4.14 2.23 3.16
C CYS A 7 -4.48 3.46 4.01
N GLY A 8 -3.78 3.63 5.14
CA GLY A 8 -3.91 4.78 6.04
C GLY A 8 -5.05 4.64 7.05
N MET A 9 -5.26 3.43 7.58
CA MET A 9 -6.16 3.16 8.70
C MET A 9 -5.59 3.75 9.99
N LYS A 10 -6.39 4.50 10.73
CA LYS A 10 -5.92 5.15 11.97
C LYS A 10 -6.93 5.14 13.11
N ARG A 11 -8.16 4.67 12.89
CA ARG A 11 -9.23 4.62 13.91
C ARG A 11 -9.76 3.19 14.04
N ALA A 12 -10.25 2.84 15.21
CA ALA A 12 -10.89 1.53 15.42
C ALA A 12 -12.08 1.30 14.47
N VAL A 13 -12.84 2.35 14.14
CA VAL A 13 -13.96 2.26 13.17
C VAL A 13 -13.46 1.94 11.75
N ASP A 14 -12.26 2.39 11.38
CA ASP A 14 -11.67 2.06 10.07
C ASP A 14 -11.37 0.55 9.99
N ILE A 15 -10.85 -0.02 11.09
CA ILE A 15 -10.56 -1.46 11.18
C ILE A 15 -11.85 -2.29 11.20
N GLN A 16 -12.89 -1.84 11.92
CA GLN A 16 -14.18 -2.51 11.93
C GLN A 16 -14.80 -2.55 10.53
N ALA A 17 -14.69 -1.46 9.75
CA ALA A 17 -15.11 -1.43 8.36
C ALA A 17 -14.27 -2.39 7.50
N ALA A 18 -12.94 -2.40 7.65
CA ALA A 18 -12.06 -3.33 6.95
C ALA A 18 -12.41 -4.80 7.26
N ASN A 19 -12.67 -5.15 8.53
CA ASN A 19 -13.06 -6.50 8.93
C ASN A 19 -14.38 -6.97 8.26
N ARG A 20 -15.34 -6.05 8.06
CA ARG A 20 -16.58 -6.35 7.33
C ARG A 20 -16.37 -6.53 5.84
N LEU A 21 -15.52 -5.68 5.25
CA LEU A 21 -15.27 -5.63 3.80
C LEU A 21 -14.28 -6.69 3.32
N ARG A 22 -13.43 -7.19 4.23
CA ARG A 22 -12.40 -8.21 3.97
C ARG A 22 -11.51 -7.89 2.79
N PRO A 23 -10.73 -6.78 2.83
CA PRO A 23 -9.62 -6.58 1.91
C PRO A 23 -8.50 -7.58 2.20
N ASP A 24 -7.57 -7.77 1.27
CA ASP A 24 -6.40 -8.61 1.52
C ASP A 24 -5.40 -7.92 2.46
N PHE A 25 -5.30 -6.58 2.37
CA PHE A 25 -4.33 -5.80 3.13
C PHE A 25 -4.95 -4.52 3.71
N VAL A 26 -4.43 -4.11 4.88
CA VAL A 26 -4.62 -2.76 5.41
C VAL A 26 -3.26 -2.08 5.59
N GLY A 27 -3.21 -0.75 5.47
CA GLY A 27 -1.98 0.02 5.63
C GLY A 27 -1.99 0.89 6.89
N PHE A 28 -0.92 0.82 7.70
CA PHE A 28 -0.58 1.71 8.81
C PHE A 28 0.56 2.63 8.39
N VAL A 29 0.44 3.94 8.57
CA VAL A 29 1.44 4.90 8.08
C VAL A 29 2.29 5.42 9.24
N PHE A 30 3.57 5.08 9.20
CA PHE A 30 4.57 5.49 10.20
C PHE A 30 5.41 6.71 9.79
N ALA A 31 5.03 7.40 8.71
CA ALA A 31 5.70 8.62 8.27
C ALA A 31 5.16 9.86 9.01
N PRO A 32 5.96 10.54 9.88
CA PRO A 32 5.48 11.63 10.76
C PRO A 32 4.88 12.83 10.02
N LYS A 33 5.31 13.09 8.78
CA LYS A 33 4.76 14.18 7.95
C LYS A 33 3.42 13.85 7.30
N SER A 34 2.97 12.61 7.39
CA SER A 34 1.69 12.18 6.81
C SER A 34 0.51 12.58 7.69
N LYS A 35 -0.58 13.04 7.08
CA LYS A 35 -1.88 13.23 7.77
C LYS A 35 -2.47 11.92 8.32
N ARG A 36 -1.93 10.78 7.88
CA ARG A 36 -2.36 9.42 8.26
C ARG A 36 -1.40 8.77 9.24
N PHE A 37 -0.46 9.53 9.77
CA PHE A 37 0.52 9.03 10.75
C PHE A 37 -0.18 8.44 11.98
N ILE A 38 0.33 7.29 12.42
CA ILE A 38 0.02 6.67 13.71
C ILE A 38 1.31 6.18 14.37
N THR A 39 1.30 6.11 15.70
CA THR A 39 2.45 5.57 16.45
C THR A 39 2.46 4.04 16.42
N PRO A 40 3.61 3.39 16.75
CA PRO A 40 3.69 1.95 16.93
C PRO A 40 2.65 1.38 17.91
N GLU A 41 2.41 2.07 19.03
CA GLU A 41 1.44 1.65 20.05
C GLU A 41 0.01 1.72 19.51
N GLN A 42 -0.33 2.77 18.74
CA GLN A 42 -1.62 2.90 18.08
C GLN A 42 -1.81 1.78 17.05
N ALA A 43 -0.78 1.50 16.24
CA ALA A 43 -0.80 0.42 15.27
C ALA A 43 -0.99 -0.96 15.93
N ALA A 44 -0.28 -1.23 17.04
CA ALA A 44 -0.45 -2.46 17.82
C ALA A 44 -1.89 -2.62 18.33
N GLY A 45 -2.50 -1.55 18.85
CA GLY A 45 -3.90 -1.56 19.29
C GLY A 45 -4.88 -1.82 18.12
N LEU A 46 -4.62 -1.26 16.94
CA LEU A 46 -5.44 -1.50 15.76
C LEU A 46 -5.22 -2.91 15.19
N LYS A 47 -3.98 -3.41 15.19
CA LYS A 47 -3.67 -4.79 14.79
C LYS A 47 -4.37 -5.83 15.67
N ALA A 48 -4.48 -5.56 16.98
CA ALA A 48 -5.13 -6.47 17.92
C ALA A 48 -6.64 -6.69 17.64
N ILE A 49 -7.30 -5.75 16.96
CA ILE A 49 -8.72 -5.85 16.59
C ILE A 49 -8.92 -6.12 15.08
N LEU A 50 -7.85 -6.26 14.32
CA LEU A 50 -7.89 -6.61 12.90
C LEU A 50 -8.14 -8.11 12.76
N ASP A 51 -9.01 -8.49 11.80
CA ASP A 51 -9.20 -9.89 11.42
C ASP A 51 -7.86 -10.51 11.02
N PRO A 52 -7.45 -11.66 11.60
CA PRO A 52 -6.15 -12.27 11.34
C PRO A 52 -5.94 -12.71 9.89
N GLU A 53 -6.99 -12.83 9.08
CA GLU A 53 -6.89 -13.11 7.65
C GLU A 53 -6.48 -11.86 6.84
N ILE A 54 -6.54 -10.65 7.43
CA ILE A 54 -6.15 -9.41 6.77
C ILE A 54 -4.70 -9.07 7.13
N THR A 55 -3.86 -8.94 6.12
CA THR A 55 -2.44 -8.62 6.29
C THR A 55 -2.24 -7.13 6.61
N ALA A 56 -1.50 -6.82 7.67
CA ALA A 56 -1.13 -5.46 8.05
C ALA A 56 0.17 -5.02 7.37
N VAL A 57 0.14 -3.92 6.63
CA VAL A 57 1.29 -3.33 5.94
C VAL A 57 1.68 -2.03 6.63
N GLY A 58 2.93 -1.95 7.13
CA GLY A 58 3.50 -0.70 7.64
C GLY A 58 4.10 0.13 6.51
N VAL A 59 3.74 1.40 6.41
CA VAL A 59 4.27 2.32 5.38
C VAL A 59 5.27 3.28 6.01
N PHE A 60 6.50 3.25 5.52
CA PHE A 60 7.64 4.01 6.01
C PHE A 60 8.18 4.97 4.94
N VAL A 61 8.80 6.04 5.36
CA VAL A 61 9.51 7.01 4.50
C VAL A 61 10.84 7.35 5.16
N ASN A 62 11.91 6.75 4.67
CA ASN A 62 13.29 6.95 5.13
C ASN A 62 13.45 6.71 6.65
N GLU A 63 12.79 5.70 7.18
CA GLU A 63 12.96 5.25 8.55
C GLU A 63 14.21 4.38 8.65
N THR A 64 14.76 4.17 9.86
CA THR A 64 15.92 3.29 10.04
C THR A 64 15.55 1.82 9.84
N PRO A 65 16.46 0.98 9.30
CA PRO A 65 16.18 -0.46 9.15
C PRO A 65 15.81 -1.15 10.46
N GLU A 66 16.43 -0.74 11.57
CA GLU A 66 16.18 -1.30 12.92
C GLU A 66 14.73 -1.04 13.35
N ALA A 67 14.25 0.21 13.23
CA ALA A 67 12.88 0.57 13.62
C ALA A 67 11.83 -0.16 12.76
N VAL A 68 12.10 -0.34 11.47
CA VAL A 68 11.24 -1.12 10.56
C VAL A 68 11.24 -2.60 10.96
N ALA A 69 12.43 -3.18 11.22
CA ALA A 69 12.57 -4.58 11.61
C ALA A 69 11.89 -4.87 12.96
N ASP A 70 11.98 -3.96 13.93
CA ASP A 70 11.33 -4.10 15.24
C ASP A 70 9.81 -4.25 15.11
N LEU A 71 9.16 -3.45 14.24
CA LEU A 71 7.73 -3.53 14.01
C LEU A 71 7.31 -4.81 13.27
N LEU A 72 8.14 -5.30 12.34
CA LEU A 72 7.93 -6.56 11.64
C LEU A 72 8.11 -7.76 12.59
N ASN A 73 9.18 -7.77 13.36
CA ASN A 73 9.55 -8.90 14.21
C ASN A 73 8.66 -9.00 15.46
N SER A 74 8.12 -7.86 15.94
CA SER A 74 7.11 -7.84 17.01
C SER A 74 5.71 -8.23 16.55
N GLY A 75 5.46 -8.36 15.23
CA GLY A 75 4.17 -8.73 14.66
C GLY A 75 3.12 -7.60 14.66
N VAL A 76 3.52 -6.36 14.92
CA VAL A 76 2.65 -5.18 14.77
C VAL A 76 2.25 -5.00 13.31
N ILE A 77 3.17 -5.30 12.40
CA ILE A 77 2.93 -5.38 10.96
C ILE A 77 3.44 -6.71 10.40
N ASP A 78 2.87 -7.14 9.29
CA ASP A 78 3.23 -8.38 8.60
C ASP A 78 4.16 -8.12 7.41
N ILE A 79 4.06 -6.94 6.78
CA ILE A 79 4.83 -6.50 5.60
C ILE A 79 5.27 -5.06 5.83
N ALA A 80 6.50 -4.70 5.43
CA ALA A 80 6.93 -3.30 5.39
C ALA A 80 6.90 -2.76 3.96
N GLN A 81 6.30 -1.59 3.77
CA GLN A 81 6.29 -0.83 2.54
C GLN A 81 7.21 0.39 2.68
N LEU A 82 8.28 0.41 1.90
CA LEU A 82 9.29 1.47 1.85
C LEU A 82 8.89 2.47 0.76
N HIS A 83 8.44 3.65 1.16
CA HIS A 83 7.81 4.65 0.28
C HIS A 83 8.61 5.96 0.17
N GLY A 84 9.85 5.94 0.61
CA GLY A 84 10.81 7.05 0.50
C GLY A 84 11.86 6.79 -0.58
N THR A 85 13.10 7.19 -0.28
CA THR A 85 14.25 7.05 -1.18
C THR A 85 15.15 5.87 -0.80
N GLU A 86 14.62 4.92 -0.03
CA GLU A 86 15.34 3.68 0.36
C GLU A 86 15.79 2.95 -0.91
N ASP A 87 17.08 2.68 -0.99
CA ASP A 87 17.74 2.02 -2.13
C ASP A 87 18.00 0.53 -1.87
N GLU A 88 18.71 -0.14 -2.76
CA GLU A 88 19.04 -1.56 -2.64
C GLU A 88 20.01 -1.84 -1.47
N ASP A 89 20.88 -0.89 -1.10
CA ASP A 89 21.73 -1.01 0.08
C ASP A 89 20.89 -1.02 1.35
N TYR A 90 19.88 -0.13 1.44
CA TYR A 90 18.91 -0.14 2.55
C TYR A 90 18.15 -1.46 2.62
N LEU A 91 17.66 -1.99 1.49
CA LEU A 91 16.97 -3.28 1.43
C LEU A 91 17.88 -4.40 1.94
N SER A 92 19.15 -4.39 1.53
CA SER A 92 20.15 -5.37 1.97
C SER A 92 20.40 -5.31 3.48
N GLU A 93 20.50 -4.11 4.07
CA GLU A 93 20.65 -3.94 5.52
C GLU A 93 19.40 -4.42 6.27
N LEU A 94 18.20 -4.05 5.81
CA LEU A 94 16.95 -4.50 6.43
C LEU A 94 16.80 -6.03 6.38
N ARG A 95 17.24 -6.68 5.29
CA ARG A 95 17.22 -8.14 5.16
C ARG A 95 18.12 -8.88 6.14
N LYS A 96 19.14 -8.24 6.70
CA LYS A 96 19.94 -8.83 7.78
C LYS A 96 19.20 -8.89 9.12
N LEU A 97 18.14 -8.09 9.26
CA LEU A 97 17.37 -7.93 10.50
C LEU A 97 16.03 -8.68 10.49
N THR A 98 15.50 -9.02 9.30
CA THR A 98 14.19 -9.67 9.16
C THR A 98 14.04 -10.42 7.85
N ASP A 99 13.32 -11.56 7.91
CA ASP A 99 12.93 -12.35 6.72
C ASP A 99 11.50 -12.01 6.25
N LYS A 100 10.85 -11.02 6.88
CA LYS A 100 9.48 -10.62 6.54
C LYS A 100 9.41 -9.96 5.17
N PRO A 101 8.26 -10.08 4.45
CA PRO A 101 8.12 -9.52 3.11
C PRO A 101 8.25 -7.99 3.08
N LEU A 102 8.87 -7.48 2.02
CA LEU A 102 9.08 -6.07 1.77
C LEU A 102 8.40 -5.63 0.47
N ILE A 103 7.74 -4.48 0.49
CA ILE A 103 7.23 -3.78 -0.68
C ILE A 103 8.09 -2.53 -0.89
N LYS A 104 8.70 -2.36 -2.06
CA LYS A 104 9.34 -1.08 -2.42
C LYS A 104 8.42 -0.27 -3.31
N ALA A 105 8.10 0.94 -2.91
CA ALA A 105 7.29 1.86 -3.71
C ALA A 105 8.17 2.70 -4.64
N PHE A 106 7.72 2.82 -5.88
CA PHE A 106 8.34 3.62 -6.93
C PHE A 106 7.33 4.64 -7.43
N ARG A 107 7.74 5.91 -7.45
CA ARG A 107 6.97 6.95 -8.12
C ARG A 107 7.27 6.93 -9.59
N ILE A 108 6.29 6.56 -10.41
CA ILE A 108 6.47 6.38 -11.85
C ILE A 108 6.20 7.69 -12.57
N ARG A 109 7.23 8.20 -13.26
CA ARG A 109 7.20 9.41 -14.10
C ARG A 109 7.77 9.13 -15.48
N SER A 110 8.58 8.07 -15.60
CA SER A 110 9.33 7.72 -16.80
C SER A 110 9.51 6.20 -16.90
N LYS A 111 10.02 5.76 -18.04
CA LYS A 111 10.42 4.37 -18.24
C LYS A 111 11.56 3.96 -17.30
N ASP A 112 12.49 4.87 -17.00
CA ASP A 112 13.62 4.57 -16.11
C ASP A 112 13.16 4.20 -14.70
N ASP A 113 12.05 4.81 -14.22
CA ASP A 113 11.46 4.45 -12.92
C ASP A 113 10.89 3.03 -12.95
N LEU A 114 10.30 2.60 -14.08
CA LEU A 114 9.82 1.23 -14.27
C LEU A 114 10.98 0.23 -14.34
N ASP A 115 12.04 0.57 -15.07
CA ASP A 115 13.23 -0.26 -15.16
C ASP A 115 13.91 -0.44 -13.78
N ALA A 116 13.85 0.58 -12.92
CA ALA A 116 14.30 0.49 -11.53
C ALA A 116 13.38 -0.43 -10.71
N ALA A 117 12.07 -0.33 -10.87
CA ALA A 117 11.11 -1.19 -10.19
C ALA A 117 11.26 -2.67 -10.59
N GLU A 118 11.52 -2.95 -11.89
CA GLU A 118 11.76 -4.32 -12.37
C GLU A 118 13.01 -4.95 -11.72
N LYS A 119 14.04 -4.16 -11.45
CA LYS A 119 15.33 -4.63 -10.91
C LYS A 119 15.38 -4.70 -9.40
N SER A 120 14.38 -4.19 -8.69
CA SER A 120 14.40 -4.15 -7.23
C SER A 120 14.45 -5.54 -6.61
N SER A 121 15.23 -5.69 -5.54
CA SER A 121 15.33 -6.93 -4.76
C SER A 121 14.18 -7.13 -3.75
N ALA A 122 13.26 -6.16 -3.61
CA ALA A 122 12.08 -6.30 -2.77
C ALA A 122 11.16 -7.43 -3.25
N ASP A 123 10.43 -8.08 -2.34
CA ASP A 123 9.50 -9.18 -2.69
C ASP A 123 8.37 -8.69 -3.59
N PHE A 124 7.89 -7.48 -3.31
CA PHE A 124 6.85 -6.82 -4.10
C PHE A 124 7.29 -5.40 -4.46
N VAL A 125 6.74 -4.89 -5.53
CA VAL A 125 6.86 -3.48 -5.90
C VAL A 125 5.49 -2.82 -5.89
N LEU A 126 5.46 -1.54 -5.53
CA LEU A 126 4.29 -0.69 -5.63
C LEU A 126 4.60 0.44 -6.61
N LEU A 127 3.78 0.56 -7.64
CA LEU A 127 3.89 1.60 -8.65
C LEU A 127 2.90 2.70 -8.30
N ASP A 128 3.43 3.86 -7.85
CA ASP A 128 2.63 5.03 -7.48
C ASP A 128 2.62 6.03 -8.63
N ALA A 129 1.45 6.23 -9.20
CA ALA A 129 1.21 7.22 -10.24
C ALA A 129 1.45 8.69 -9.81
N GLY A 130 1.72 8.91 -8.52
CA GLY A 130 1.96 10.24 -7.97
C GLY A 130 0.68 11.07 -7.86
N ALA A 131 0.08 11.12 -6.68
CA ALA A 131 -1.01 12.04 -6.40
C ALA A 131 -0.51 13.50 -6.44
N GLY A 132 -0.87 14.22 -7.47
CA GLY A 132 -0.55 15.64 -7.59
C GLY A 132 -1.21 16.25 -8.81
N GLY A 133 -2.47 16.68 -8.70
CA GLY A 133 -3.10 17.53 -9.70
C GLY A 133 -4.14 16.91 -10.63
N GLY A 134 -4.80 15.82 -10.23
CA GLY A 134 -5.99 15.33 -10.95
C GLY A 134 -5.72 14.73 -12.33
N LYS A 135 -4.46 14.48 -12.68
CA LYS A 135 -4.10 13.70 -13.86
C LYS A 135 -3.96 12.23 -13.46
N THR A 136 -4.78 11.38 -14.04
CA THR A 136 -4.57 9.94 -14.04
C THR A 136 -3.19 9.65 -14.62
N PHE A 137 -2.50 8.69 -14.01
CA PHE A 137 -1.29 8.08 -14.55
C PHE A 137 -1.57 7.60 -15.98
N ASP A 138 -0.57 7.77 -16.85
CA ASP A 138 -0.60 7.14 -18.15
C ASP A 138 -0.34 5.65 -17.99
N TRP A 139 -1.40 4.86 -17.90
CA TRP A 139 -1.33 3.41 -17.71
C TRP A 139 -0.65 2.69 -18.88
N ASP A 140 -0.52 3.35 -20.05
CA ASP A 140 0.18 2.78 -21.20
C ASP A 140 1.67 2.57 -20.91
N LEU A 141 2.23 3.28 -19.93
CA LEU A 141 3.59 3.03 -19.48
C LEU A 141 3.77 1.64 -18.87
N LEU A 142 2.70 1.02 -18.37
CA LEU A 142 2.75 -0.30 -17.72
C LEU A 142 2.64 -1.48 -18.68
N ASP A 143 2.36 -1.27 -19.97
CA ASP A 143 2.11 -2.33 -20.97
C ASP A 143 3.23 -3.39 -21.05
N ASN A 144 4.46 -3.02 -20.69
CA ASN A 144 5.60 -3.92 -20.71
C ASN A 144 6.14 -4.26 -19.30
N PHE A 145 5.43 -3.89 -18.25
CA PHE A 145 5.84 -4.22 -16.89
C PHE A 145 5.41 -5.65 -16.56
N SER A 146 6.36 -6.54 -16.34
CA SER A 146 6.09 -7.99 -16.24
C SER A 146 5.95 -8.49 -14.80
N ARG A 147 6.46 -7.72 -13.85
CA ARG A 147 6.51 -8.10 -12.43
C ARG A 147 5.15 -7.87 -11.74
N PRO A 148 4.66 -8.83 -10.91
CA PRO A 148 3.47 -8.57 -10.09
C PRO A 148 3.64 -7.32 -9.23
N CYS A 149 2.72 -6.36 -9.36
CA CYS A 149 2.83 -5.07 -8.67
C CYS A 149 1.55 -4.68 -7.94
N PHE A 150 1.72 -3.86 -6.91
CA PHE A 150 0.66 -3.05 -6.34
C PHE A 150 0.52 -1.78 -7.19
N LEU A 151 -0.67 -1.48 -7.66
CA LEU A 151 -0.96 -0.24 -8.37
C LEU A 151 -1.56 0.77 -7.41
N ALA A 152 -0.93 1.95 -7.30
CA ALA A 152 -1.34 3.03 -6.43
C ALA A 152 -1.35 4.39 -7.17
N GLY A 153 -1.80 5.44 -6.47
CA GLY A 153 -1.80 6.81 -6.99
C GLY A 153 -3.12 7.19 -7.63
N GLY A 154 -3.92 8.01 -6.94
CA GLY A 154 -5.18 8.55 -7.45
C GLY A 154 -6.30 7.55 -7.68
N LEU A 155 -6.18 6.31 -7.17
CA LEU A 155 -7.25 5.33 -7.27
C LEU A 155 -8.42 5.70 -6.34
N GLY A 156 -9.64 5.43 -6.83
CA GLY A 156 -10.88 5.59 -6.11
C GLY A 156 -11.95 4.65 -6.67
N PRO A 157 -13.16 4.65 -6.07
CA PRO A 157 -14.26 3.82 -6.56
C PRO A 157 -14.59 4.05 -8.03
N GLU A 158 -14.40 5.28 -8.52
CA GLU A 158 -14.76 5.72 -9.86
C GLU A 158 -13.85 5.21 -10.98
N ASN A 159 -12.58 4.89 -10.68
CA ASN A 159 -11.57 4.55 -11.70
C ASN A 159 -10.88 3.20 -11.48
N VAL A 160 -11.05 2.56 -10.31
CA VAL A 160 -10.33 1.32 -9.99
C VAL A 160 -10.65 0.17 -10.94
N ARG A 161 -11.88 0.12 -11.46
CA ARG A 161 -12.28 -0.91 -12.40
C ARG A 161 -11.50 -0.81 -13.72
N GLU A 162 -11.44 0.38 -14.29
CA GLU A 162 -10.66 0.65 -15.50
C GLU A 162 -9.17 0.36 -15.28
N ALA A 163 -8.63 0.78 -14.13
CA ALA A 163 -7.23 0.50 -13.75
C ALA A 163 -6.92 -1.00 -13.74
N ILE A 164 -7.83 -1.83 -13.21
CA ILE A 164 -7.63 -3.28 -13.16
C ILE A 164 -7.74 -3.90 -14.55
N GLU A 165 -8.77 -3.52 -15.33
CA GLU A 165 -9.01 -4.04 -16.68
C GLU A 165 -7.84 -3.73 -17.63
N ARG A 166 -7.13 -2.63 -17.40
CA ARG A 166 -6.03 -2.18 -18.24
C ARG A 166 -4.65 -2.67 -17.77
N CYS A 167 -4.38 -2.62 -16.48
CA CYS A 167 -3.03 -2.89 -15.94
C CYS A 167 -2.87 -4.31 -15.38
N HIS A 168 -3.95 -5.03 -15.12
CA HIS A 168 -3.94 -6.36 -14.51
C HIS A 168 -3.03 -6.48 -13.27
N PRO A 169 -3.07 -5.54 -12.31
CA PRO A 169 -2.15 -5.53 -11.20
C PRO A 169 -2.38 -6.72 -10.25
N TYR A 170 -1.33 -7.12 -9.52
CA TYR A 170 -1.45 -8.07 -8.42
C TYR A 170 -2.38 -7.55 -7.33
N ALA A 171 -2.26 -6.26 -6.98
CA ALA A 171 -3.12 -5.60 -6.02
C ALA A 171 -3.35 -4.13 -6.41
N VAL A 172 -4.47 -3.57 -5.98
CA VAL A 172 -4.75 -2.13 -6.01
C VAL A 172 -4.65 -1.55 -4.62
N ASP A 173 -3.95 -0.42 -4.47
CA ASP A 173 -3.73 0.29 -3.21
C ASP A 173 -4.44 1.64 -3.23
N VAL A 174 -5.38 1.85 -2.31
CA VAL A 174 -6.15 3.08 -2.21
C VAL A 174 -5.98 3.73 -0.84
N SER A 175 -5.82 5.05 -0.83
CA SER A 175 -5.75 5.83 0.42
C SER A 175 -6.72 7.02 0.39
N SER A 176 -6.40 8.11 -0.30
CA SER A 176 -7.24 9.32 -0.33
C SER A 176 -8.58 9.12 -1.04
N GLY A 177 -8.65 8.25 -2.04
CA GLY A 177 -9.89 7.98 -2.81
C GLY A 177 -11.02 7.35 -1.99
N ILE A 178 -10.72 6.89 -0.78
CA ILE A 178 -11.72 6.36 0.18
C ILE A 178 -11.82 7.23 1.43
N GLU A 179 -11.54 8.52 1.31
CA GLU A 179 -11.61 9.49 2.41
C GLU A 179 -12.69 10.56 2.17
N THR A 180 -13.28 11.04 3.27
CA THR A 180 -14.08 12.24 3.36
C THR A 180 -13.53 13.05 4.54
N ASP A 181 -13.22 14.33 4.32
CA ASP A 181 -12.66 15.24 5.32
C ASP A 181 -11.39 14.71 6.04
N GLY A 182 -10.56 13.93 5.31
CA GLY A 182 -9.31 13.36 5.82
C GLY A 182 -9.46 12.11 6.69
N PHE A 183 -10.66 11.53 6.75
CA PHE A 183 -10.96 10.27 7.43
C PHE A 183 -11.46 9.21 6.46
N LYS A 184 -11.22 7.95 6.77
CA LYS A 184 -11.77 6.85 5.97
C LYS A 184 -13.30 6.89 6.02
N ASP A 185 -13.90 6.77 4.85
CA ASP A 185 -15.33 6.79 4.62
C ASP A 185 -15.78 5.36 4.25
N GLU A 186 -16.59 4.75 5.10
CA GLU A 186 -17.01 3.35 4.92
C GLU A 186 -17.79 3.14 3.62
N VAL A 187 -18.61 4.11 3.19
CA VAL A 187 -19.37 4.00 1.94
C VAL A 187 -18.43 3.97 0.74
N LYS A 188 -17.38 4.80 0.74
CA LYS A 188 -16.36 4.80 -0.30
C LYS A 188 -15.50 3.54 -0.26
N MET A 189 -15.15 3.05 0.94
CA MET A 189 -14.44 1.77 1.11
C MET A 189 -15.24 0.62 0.51
N GLU A 190 -16.53 0.53 0.83
CA GLU A 190 -17.44 -0.50 0.29
C GLU A 190 -17.55 -0.40 -1.23
N ALA A 191 -17.76 0.79 -1.76
CA ALA A 191 -17.84 1.02 -3.20
C ALA A 191 -16.56 0.61 -3.92
N PHE A 192 -15.39 0.95 -3.35
CA PHE A 192 -14.09 0.55 -3.90
C PHE A 192 -13.93 -0.97 -3.92
N VAL A 193 -14.15 -1.63 -2.78
CA VAL A 193 -14.04 -3.10 -2.65
C VAL A 193 -14.99 -3.82 -3.60
N LYS A 194 -16.24 -3.35 -3.71
CA LYS A 194 -17.23 -3.89 -4.63
C LYS A 194 -16.77 -3.78 -6.09
N ASN A 195 -16.26 -2.61 -6.49
CA ASN A 195 -15.80 -2.37 -7.86
C ASN A 195 -14.59 -3.23 -8.23
N VAL A 196 -13.69 -3.52 -7.28
CA VAL A 196 -12.58 -4.47 -7.51
C VAL A 196 -13.10 -5.91 -7.65
N LYS A 197 -14.01 -6.35 -6.78
CA LYS A 197 -14.52 -7.74 -6.78
C LYS A 197 -15.40 -8.08 -7.99
N ILE A 198 -15.95 -7.09 -8.70
CA ILE A 198 -16.76 -7.31 -9.92
C ILE A 198 -15.88 -7.61 -11.13
N VAL A 199 -14.65 -7.12 -11.18
CA VAL A 199 -13.73 -7.41 -12.28
C VAL A 199 -13.25 -8.87 -12.15
N LYS A 200 -13.53 -9.67 -13.17
CA LYS A 200 -13.20 -11.10 -13.23
C LYS A 200 -11.85 -11.33 -13.88
#